data_ed63adb3bfc58ff4ac8d3d51934d6c53
#
_entry.id   ed63adb3bfc58ff4ac8d3d51934d6c53
#
_cell.length_a   1.000
_cell.length_b   1.000
_cell.length_c   1.000
_cell.angle_alpha   90.00
_cell.angle_beta   90.00
_cell.angle_gamma   90.00
#
_symmetry.space_group_name_H-M   'P 1'
#
loop_
_entity.id
_entity.type
_entity.pdbx_description
1 polymer ?
#
loop_
_entity_poly.entity_id
_entity_poly.type
_entity_poly.pdbx_seq_one_letter_code
_entity_poly.pdbx_strand_id
1 'polypeptide(L)'
;MAKNKKVEISLEEKLEKALISVEEQPYKIPNNWVWTRLGEVSEKISKGTTPREANEYTEEGVNFLRVENIGDNNLIDLSKVKYINEKTHNGFLKRSILKEKDILISIARTLGRTAIVKKENLPANINQAISFIRLIDNSKILENFIIFYLNNPVTKDNLLSQVKVTAIPNLTLEIISNIKIPLSPLNEQKRIVEKLDFLFEKTKRAKEIIEEIKVDIENRKISILDRAFKGVLTSKWRNENKTSDVRELLKLINNEKIKKWEEDCLQAEKDGNKKPKKPIIKEVKDMIVPVDEQPYKLPDSWVWVRLGDIIDNIKYGFNASGQENGDVKLLRITDIQNDDVNWDNVPYCKISEEEYETYQLKVRDILIARTGSVGKTFLIKEIPKNLKLVYASYLIKIYPNKNIKEMYLKRYFNTDLYWKLLKMKSRGIGRLNINSPSLQSLLVPLPPLEEQQEIVRILDEVLENENKVKELLELEEKIDILEKSILNKAFKGELGTQNSNDESAIELLKEIL
;
A
#
# COMPACT_ATOMS: atom_id res chain seq x y z
N MET A 1 -32.81 17.42 60.01
CA MET A 1 -32.21 17.10 58.71
C MET A 1 -32.20 18.39 57.86
N ALA A 2 -31.04 19.03 57.73
CA ALA A 2 -30.90 20.23 56.94
C ALA A 2 -30.92 19.85 55.45
N LYS A 3 -31.91 20.34 54.70
CA LYS A 3 -31.90 20.29 53.24
C LYS A 3 -30.72 21.15 52.76
N ASN A 4 -29.70 20.52 52.17
CA ASN A 4 -28.69 21.24 51.40
C ASN A 4 -29.41 22.03 50.29
N LYS A 5 -29.55 23.35 50.45
CA LYS A 5 -29.85 24.26 49.36
C LYS A 5 -28.69 24.13 48.34
N LYS A 6 -28.96 23.59 47.15
CA LYS A 6 -28.07 23.78 46.00
C LYS A 6 -27.93 25.30 45.83
N VAL A 7 -26.72 25.83 46.03
CA VAL A 7 -26.40 27.21 45.66
C VAL A 7 -26.53 27.26 44.14
N GLU A 8 -27.48 27.99 43.62
CA GLU A 8 -27.58 28.27 42.19
C GLU A 8 -26.39 29.12 41.81
N ILE A 9 -25.50 28.54 41.04
CA ILE A 9 -24.32 29.19 40.47
C ILE A 9 -24.82 30.19 39.42
N SER A 10 -24.37 31.46 39.49
CA SER A 10 -24.75 32.49 38.52
C SER A 10 -24.29 32.13 37.10
N LEU A 11 -24.95 32.70 36.08
CA LEU A 11 -24.54 32.49 34.68
C LEU A 11 -23.11 32.98 34.44
N GLU A 12 -22.70 34.06 35.10
CA GLU A 12 -21.34 34.61 35.02
C GLU A 12 -20.29 33.63 35.58
N GLU A 13 -20.58 32.99 36.72
CA GLU A 13 -19.69 32.00 37.31
C GLU A 13 -19.62 30.69 36.46
N LYS A 14 -20.72 30.32 35.81
CA LYS A 14 -20.74 29.19 34.87
C LYS A 14 -19.90 29.49 33.63
N LEU A 15 -20.04 30.69 33.08
CA LEU A 15 -19.29 31.16 31.93
C LEU A 15 -17.79 31.21 32.22
N GLU A 16 -17.39 31.77 33.37
CA GLU A 16 -15.98 31.84 33.78
C GLU A 16 -15.36 30.43 33.89
N LYS A 17 -16.09 29.45 34.42
CA LYS A 17 -15.63 28.05 34.50
C LYS A 17 -15.55 27.35 33.14
N ALA A 18 -16.47 27.71 32.24
CA ALA A 18 -16.51 27.09 30.90
C ALA A 18 -15.41 27.61 29.96
N LEU A 19 -14.98 28.85 30.14
CA LEU A 19 -13.93 29.48 29.35
C LEU A 19 -12.55 28.96 29.78
N ILE A 20 -11.66 28.84 28.79
CA ILE A 20 -10.26 28.46 28.99
C ILE A 20 -9.41 29.71 29.04
N SER A 21 -8.60 29.83 30.10
CA SER A 21 -7.68 30.98 30.28
C SER A 21 -6.69 31.12 29.12
N VAL A 22 -6.22 32.32 28.86
CA VAL A 22 -5.33 32.61 27.72
C VAL A 22 -4.04 31.77 27.79
N GLU A 23 -3.53 31.53 28.99
CA GLU A 23 -2.31 30.76 29.22
C GLU A 23 -2.48 29.26 28.90
N GLU A 24 -3.73 28.77 28.98
CA GLU A 24 -4.04 27.36 28.69
C GLU A 24 -4.48 27.10 27.26
N GLN A 25 -4.64 28.14 26.42
CA GLN A 25 -5.11 27.99 25.04
C GLN A 25 -4.05 27.31 24.17
N PRO A 26 -4.41 26.32 23.39
CA PRO A 26 -3.45 25.60 22.52
C PRO A 26 -2.82 26.50 21.44
N TYR A 27 -3.58 27.43 20.91
CA TYR A 27 -3.15 28.42 19.90
C TYR A 27 -4.10 29.63 19.86
N LYS A 28 -3.69 30.68 19.18
CA LYS A 28 -4.51 31.88 18.99
C LYS A 28 -5.65 31.61 18.01
N ILE A 29 -6.84 32.06 18.36
CA ILE A 29 -8.07 32.00 17.55
C ILE A 29 -8.60 33.42 17.27
N PRO A 30 -9.57 33.58 16.32
CA PRO A 30 -10.23 34.87 16.09
C PRO A 30 -10.89 35.44 17.34
N ASN A 31 -10.96 36.76 17.43
CA ASN A 31 -11.47 37.47 18.64
C ASN A 31 -12.95 37.19 18.95
N ASN A 32 -13.74 36.77 17.95
CA ASN A 32 -15.15 36.41 18.12
C ASN A 32 -15.36 34.91 18.43
N TRP A 33 -14.26 34.11 18.56
CA TRP A 33 -14.28 32.73 19.01
C TRP A 33 -13.91 32.63 20.49
N VAL A 34 -14.25 31.51 21.11
CA VAL A 34 -13.85 31.19 22.49
C VAL A 34 -13.30 29.78 22.60
N TRP A 35 -12.34 29.61 23.50
CA TRP A 35 -11.92 28.27 23.91
C TRP A 35 -12.79 27.79 25.08
N THR A 36 -13.38 26.60 24.91
CA THR A 36 -14.13 25.90 25.96
C THR A 36 -13.77 24.43 26.01
N ARG A 37 -14.32 23.66 26.96
CA ARG A 37 -14.15 22.21 27.02
C ARG A 37 -15.35 21.52 26.40
N LEU A 38 -15.11 20.37 25.75
CA LEU A 38 -16.17 19.56 25.13
C LEU A 38 -17.27 19.17 26.14
N GLY A 39 -16.87 18.94 27.40
CA GLY A 39 -17.81 18.62 28.48
C GLY A 39 -18.81 19.74 28.77
N GLU A 40 -18.39 21.02 28.66
CA GLU A 40 -19.24 22.19 28.96
C GLU A 40 -20.34 22.40 27.90
N VAL A 41 -20.15 21.89 26.71
CA VAL A 41 -21.10 21.97 25.59
C VAL A 41 -21.84 20.65 25.35
N SER A 42 -21.65 19.68 26.24
CA SER A 42 -22.25 18.33 26.15
C SER A 42 -23.30 18.10 27.24
N GLU A 43 -24.53 17.72 26.84
CA GLU A 43 -25.55 17.21 27.77
C GLU A 43 -25.05 15.94 28.49
N LYS A 44 -24.33 15.10 27.74
CA LYS A 44 -23.89 13.81 28.25
C LYS A 44 -22.70 13.26 27.49
N ILE A 45 -21.68 12.84 28.22
CA ILE A 45 -20.57 12.00 27.73
C ILE A 45 -20.63 10.71 28.52
N SER A 46 -20.81 9.58 27.85
CA SER A 46 -20.93 8.27 28.51
C SER A 46 -20.41 7.15 27.61
N LYS A 47 -19.99 6.06 28.22
CA LYS A 47 -19.56 4.85 27.50
C LYS A 47 -20.62 3.77 27.50
N GLY A 48 -20.53 2.88 26.53
CA GLY A 48 -21.37 1.71 26.45
C GLY A 48 -21.03 0.63 27.48
N THR A 49 -21.79 -0.42 27.42
CA THR A 49 -21.64 -1.61 28.26
C THR A 49 -22.01 -2.84 27.43
N THR A 50 -21.33 -3.96 27.63
CA THR A 50 -21.62 -5.21 26.92
C THR A 50 -22.75 -5.96 27.64
N PRO A 51 -23.66 -6.59 26.92
CA PRO A 51 -24.65 -7.54 27.47
C PRO A 51 -23.96 -8.59 28.35
N ARG A 52 -24.62 -9.01 29.42
CA ARG A 52 -24.05 -9.93 30.41
C ARG A 52 -24.08 -11.38 29.96
N GLU A 53 -25.15 -11.75 29.24
CA GLU A 53 -25.44 -13.12 28.85
C GLU A 53 -25.54 -13.26 27.32
N ALA A 54 -25.23 -14.44 26.82
CA ALA A 54 -25.28 -14.72 25.39
C ALA A 54 -26.70 -14.64 24.80
N ASN A 55 -27.72 -14.96 25.61
CA ASN A 55 -29.14 -14.92 25.24
C ASN A 55 -29.71 -13.48 25.11
N GLU A 56 -28.93 -12.47 25.52
CA GLU A 56 -29.29 -11.06 25.31
C GLU A 56 -29.01 -10.61 23.87
N TYR A 57 -28.19 -11.38 23.11
CA TYR A 57 -27.97 -11.18 21.67
C TYR A 57 -29.04 -11.92 20.87
N THR A 58 -29.44 -11.33 19.76
CA THR A 58 -30.52 -11.83 18.87
C THR A 58 -30.02 -11.79 17.40
N GLU A 59 -30.76 -12.48 16.51
CA GLU A 59 -30.46 -12.42 15.08
C GLU A 59 -30.95 -11.11 14.44
N GLU A 60 -31.98 -10.50 15.02
CA GLU A 60 -32.55 -9.21 14.63
C GLU A 60 -33.00 -8.41 15.86
N GLY A 61 -33.19 -7.11 15.74
CA GLY A 61 -33.69 -6.26 16.83
C GLY A 61 -32.96 -4.93 16.93
N VAL A 62 -32.50 -4.56 18.13
CA VAL A 62 -31.84 -3.30 18.40
C VAL A 62 -30.36 -3.41 18.01
N ASN A 63 -29.84 -2.46 17.24
CA ASN A 63 -28.45 -2.41 16.84
C ASN A 63 -27.49 -2.31 18.04
N PHE A 64 -26.50 -3.19 18.11
CA PHE A 64 -25.47 -3.15 19.13
C PHE A 64 -24.10 -2.86 18.48
N LEU A 65 -23.71 -1.59 18.52
CA LEU A 65 -22.53 -1.08 17.83
C LEU A 65 -21.25 -1.38 18.60
N ARG A 66 -20.24 -1.80 17.87
CA ARG A 66 -18.88 -2.07 18.33
C ARG A 66 -17.90 -1.24 17.52
N VAL A 67 -16.64 -1.14 17.97
CA VAL A 67 -15.61 -0.31 17.30
C VAL A 67 -15.50 -0.62 15.80
N GLU A 68 -15.69 -1.87 15.40
CA GLU A 68 -15.68 -2.30 14.00
C GLU A 68 -16.82 -1.73 13.15
N ASN A 69 -17.88 -1.21 13.78
CA ASN A 69 -18.97 -0.53 13.10
C ASN A 69 -18.70 0.97 12.89
N ILE A 70 -17.63 1.53 13.47
CA ILE A 70 -17.20 2.91 13.21
C ILE A 70 -16.31 2.92 11.97
N GLY A 71 -16.86 3.36 10.84
CA GLY A 71 -16.14 3.50 9.56
C GLY A 71 -15.11 4.64 9.58
N ASP A 72 -14.19 4.63 8.62
CA ASP A 72 -13.15 5.68 8.51
C ASP A 72 -13.70 7.02 7.97
N ASN A 73 -14.94 7.02 7.46
CA ASN A 73 -15.64 8.17 6.88
C ASN A 73 -16.62 8.86 7.84
N ASN A 74 -16.47 8.67 9.15
CA ASN A 74 -17.36 9.15 10.20
C ASN A 74 -18.81 8.62 10.10
N LEU A 75 -19.03 7.54 9.38
CA LEU A 75 -20.32 6.85 9.26
C LEU A 75 -20.30 5.54 10.05
N ILE A 76 -21.51 5.07 10.38
CA ILE A 76 -21.72 3.79 11.03
C ILE A 76 -21.99 2.72 9.96
N ASP A 77 -21.15 1.69 9.92
CA ASP A 77 -21.33 0.53 9.06
C ASP A 77 -22.13 -0.57 9.79
N LEU A 78 -23.33 -0.85 9.30
CA LEU A 78 -24.21 -1.86 9.85
C LEU A 78 -24.04 -3.25 9.21
N SER A 79 -23.16 -3.42 8.23
CA SER A 79 -22.98 -4.69 7.49
C SER A 79 -22.63 -5.89 8.39
N LYS A 80 -21.97 -5.64 9.53
CA LYS A 80 -21.59 -6.65 10.53
C LYS A 80 -22.09 -6.30 11.92
N VAL A 81 -23.22 -5.58 12.01
CA VAL A 81 -23.81 -5.20 13.30
C VAL A 81 -24.31 -6.44 14.05
N LYS A 82 -24.20 -6.43 15.37
CA LYS A 82 -24.90 -7.38 16.24
C LYS A 82 -26.18 -6.77 16.73
N TYR A 83 -27.14 -7.63 17.08
CA TYR A 83 -28.43 -7.19 17.62
C TYR A 83 -28.57 -7.64 19.05
N ILE A 84 -29.40 -6.89 19.81
CA ILE A 84 -29.78 -7.21 21.18
C ILE A 84 -31.31 -7.10 21.30
N ASN A 85 -31.86 -7.80 22.30
CA ASN A 85 -33.27 -7.73 22.56
C ASN A 85 -33.68 -6.40 23.23
N GLU A 86 -34.96 -6.02 23.09
CA GLU A 86 -35.52 -4.79 23.66
C GLU A 86 -35.45 -4.72 25.19
N LYS A 87 -35.57 -5.86 25.89
CA LYS A 87 -35.46 -5.93 27.35
C LYS A 87 -34.09 -5.47 27.82
N THR A 88 -33.01 -5.92 27.16
CA THR A 88 -31.63 -5.51 27.44
C THR A 88 -31.42 -4.05 27.09
N HIS A 89 -31.94 -3.60 25.94
CA HIS A 89 -31.89 -2.20 25.48
C HIS A 89 -32.48 -1.25 26.51
N ASN A 90 -33.76 -1.46 26.89
CA ASN A 90 -34.49 -0.59 27.78
C ASN A 90 -34.16 -0.81 29.28
N GLY A 91 -33.53 -1.92 29.62
CA GLY A 91 -33.15 -2.32 30.97
C GLY A 91 -31.68 -2.02 31.28
N PHE A 92 -30.85 -3.07 31.22
CA PHE A 92 -29.44 -3.01 31.63
C PHE A 92 -28.58 -2.00 30.83
N LEU A 93 -28.88 -1.84 29.54
CA LEU A 93 -28.15 -0.92 28.67
C LEU A 93 -28.82 0.45 28.52
N LYS A 94 -29.86 0.77 29.27
CA LYS A 94 -30.62 2.04 29.22
C LYS A 94 -29.69 3.28 29.25
N ARG A 95 -28.56 3.20 29.95
CA ARG A 95 -27.62 4.29 30.09
C ARG A 95 -26.93 4.67 28.77
N SER A 96 -26.79 3.74 27.84
CA SER A 96 -26.09 3.86 26.56
C SER A 96 -27.00 3.82 25.34
N ILE A 97 -28.31 4.13 25.52
CA ILE A 97 -29.24 4.32 24.42
C ILE A 97 -28.81 5.56 23.63
N LEU A 98 -28.58 5.36 22.34
CA LEU A 98 -28.17 6.42 21.42
C LEU A 98 -29.39 7.22 20.94
N LYS A 99 -29.12 8.48 20.60
CA LYS A 99 -30.02 9.39 19.90
C LYS A 99 -29.41 9.82 18.58
N GLU A 100 -30.25 10.29 17.67
CA GLU A 100 -29.81 10.94 16.45
C GLU A 100 -28.87 12.12 16.80
N LYS A 101 -27.81 12.30 16.01
CA LYS A 101 -26.75 13.29 16.19
C LYS A 101 -25.79 13.05 17.35
N ASP A 102 -25.93 11.95 18.12
CA ASP A 102 -24.88 11.56 19.04
C ASP A 102 -23.56 11.34 18.28
N ILE A 103 -22.47 11.86 18.81
CA ILE A 103 -21.12 11.67 18.26
C ILE A 103 -20.51 10.46 18.98
N LEU A 104 -20.12 9.43 18.24
CA LEU A 104 -19.41 8.27 18.77
C LEU A 104 -17.90 8.51 18.68
N ILE A 105 -17.17 8.04 19.71
CA ILE A 105 -15.71 8.00 19.70
C ILE A 105 -15.24 6.67 20.28
N SER A 106 -14.32 5.99 19.57
CA SER A 106 -13.72 4.75 20.06
C SER A 106 -12.70 5.05 21.16
N ILE A 107 -12.85 4.38 22.31
CA ILE A 107 -12.04 4.60 23.52
C ILE A 107 -11.13 3.42 23.86
N ALA A 108 -11.23 2.31 23.14
CA ALA A 108 -10.37 1.14 23.29
C ALA A 108 -10.09 0.48 21.93
N ARG A 109 -9.03 -0.31 21.83
CA ARG A 109 -8.53 -0.95 20.60
C ARG A 109 -8.04 0.08 19.57
N THR A 110 -8.88 0.54 18.65
CA THR A 110 -8.54 1.58 17.67
C THR A 110 -9.02 2.92 18.22
N LEU A 111 -8.17 3.66 18.93
CA LEU A 111 -8.53 4.88 19.64
C LEU A 111 -8.85 6.04 18.69
N GLY A 112 -9.84 6.87 19.06
CA GLY A 112 -10.12 8.14 18.41
C GLY A 112 -10.83 8.05 17.04
N ARG A 113 -11.38 6.88 16.64
CA ARG A 113 -12.32 6.81 15.52
C ARG A 113 -13.64 7.44 15.92
N THR A 114 -14.24 8.20 15.01
CA THR A 114 -15.48 8.93 15.26
C THR A 114 -16.57 8.57 14.26
N ALA A 115 -17.83 8.68 14.66
CA ALA A 115 -19.00 8.59 13.77
C ALA A 115 -20.16 9.41 14.31
N ILE A 116 -21.08 9.82 13.44
CA ILE A 116 -22.35 10.47 13.81
C ILE A 116 -23.48 9.44 13.73
N VAL A 117 -24.30 9.40 14.75
CA VAL A 117 -25.52 8.58 14.76
C VAL A 117 -26.59 9.25 13.93
N LYS A 118 -26.99 8.59 12.86
CA LYS A 118 -28.11 9.00 11.99
C LYS A 118 -29.37 8.26 12.34
N LYS A 119 -30.50 8.72 11.85
CA LYS A 119 -31.83 8.11 12.08
C LYS A 119 -31.88 6.64 11.66
N GLU A 120 -31.23 6.29 10.54
CA GLU A 120 -31.16 4.90 10.04
C GLU A 120 -30.38 3.95 10.94
N ASN A 121 -29.57 4.48 11.87
CA ASN A 121 -28.80 3.67 12.80
C ASN A 121 -29.57 3.28 14.06
N LEU A 122 -30.74 3.85 14.27
CA LEU A 122 -31.56 3.70 15.49
C LEU A 122 -32.69 2.65 15.31
N PRO A 123 -33.11 1.97 16.40
CA PRO A 123 -32.60 2.08 17.76
C PRO A 123 -31.23 1.40 17.92
N ALA A 124 -30.40 1.96 18.82
CA ALA A 124 -29.04 1.44 19.00
C ALA A 124 -28.46 1.63 20.41
N ASN A 125 -27.56 0.71 20.78
CA ASN A 125 -26.65 0.80 21.92
C ASN A 125 -25.19 0.60 21.46
N ILE A 126 -24.25 0.91 22.35
CA ILE A 126 -22.82 0.76 22.12
C ILE A 126 -22.16 -0.14 23.18
N ASN A 127 -21.06 -0.80 22.79
CA ASN A 127 -20.26 -1.59 23.71
C ASN A 127 -19.33 -0.70 24.57
N GLN A 128 -18.62 -1.31 25.53
CA GLN A 128 -17.71 -0.60 26.45
C GLN A 128 -16.49 0.03 25.79
N ALA A 129 -16.19 -0.29 24.52
CA ALA A 129 -15.07 0.26 23.77
C ALA A 129 -15.41 1.54 22.98
N ILE A 130 -16.67 1.99 23.08
CA ILE A 130 -17.17 3.23 22.47
C ILE A 130 -17.74 4.14 23.56
N SER A 131 -17.44 5.43 23.44
CA SER A 131 -18.13 6.52 24.15
C SER A 131 -19.03 7.27 23.18
N PHE A 132 -20.13 7.83 23.66
CA PHE A 132 -20.92 8.81 22.92
C PHE A 132 -20.89 10.17 23.61
N ILE A 133 -20.95 11.20 22.78
CA ILE A 133 -21.01 12.61 23.16
C ILE A 133 -22.34 13.12 22.62
N ARG A 134 -23.20 13.59 23.51
CA ARG A 134 -24.47 14.23 23.16
C ARG A 134 -24.35 15.71 23.45
N LEU A 135 -24.45 16.54 22.45
CA LEU A 135 -24.40 17.98 22.61
C LEU A 135 -25.66 18.50 23.33
N ILE A 136 -25.53 19.61 24.06
CA ILE A 136 -26.64 20.22 24.81
C ILE A 136 -27.74 20.66 23.83
N ASP A 137 -27.34 21.33 22.74
CA ASP A 137 -28.25 21.81 21.71
C ASP A 137 -27.59 21.75 20.33
N ASN A 138 -28.04 20.82 19.49
CA ASN A 138 -27.54 20.68 18.11
C ASN A 138 -28.03 21.81 17.18
N SER A 139 -28.93 22.68 17.62
CA SER A 139 -29.28 23.90 16.87
C SER A 139 -28.25 25.01 17.08
N LYS A 140 -27.44 24.93 18.12
CA LYS A 140 -26.43 25.93 18.53
C LYS A 140 -25.00 25.44 18.23
N ILE A 141 -24.74 24.14 18.37
CA ILE A 141 -23.44 23.52 18.08
C ILE A 141 -23.65 22.38 17.11
N LEU A 142 -22.96 22.44 15.96
CA LEU A 142 -23.08 21.43 14.91
C LEU A 142 -22.22 20.21 15.22
N GLU A 143 -22.82 19.04 15.20
CA GLU A 143 -22.12 17.76 15.36
C GLU A 143 -20.99 17.57 14.34
N ASN A 144 -21.22 18.00 13.10
CA ASN A 144 -20.18 17.95 12.04
C ASN A 144 -18.99 18.85 12.35
N PHE A 145 -19.19 20.04 12.94
CA PHE A 145 -18.11 20.92 13.37
C PHE A 145 -17.24 20.23 14.44
N ILE A 146 -17.87 19.61 15.43
CA ILE A 146 -17.15 18.87 16.49
C ILE A 146 -16.40 17.66 15.90
N ILE A 147 -17.02 16.89 15.01
CA ILE A 147 -16.37 15.73 14.40
C ILE A 147 -15.15 16.11 13.56
N PHE A 148 -15.22 17.19 12.78
CA PHE A 148 -14.07 17.70 12.04
C PHE A 148 -12.94 18.13 12.98
N TYR A 149 -13.28 18.76 14.10
CA TYR A 149 -12.28 19.12 15.10
C TYR A 149 -11.64 17.90 15.76
N LEU A 150 -12.42 16.90 16.16
CA LEU A 150 -11.92 15.65 16.73
C LEU A 150 -11.03 14.87 15.75
N ASN A 151 -11.26 15.01 14.45
CA ASN A 151 -10.46 14.38 13.40
C ASN A 151 -9.26 15.22 12.95
N ASN A 152 -9.12 16.46 13.44
CA ASN A 152 -7.91 17.24 13.19
C ASN A 152 -6.69 16.49 13.76
N PRO A 153 -5.61 16.29 12.97
CA PRO A 153 -4.42 15.56 13.41
C PRO A 153 -3.83 16.09 14.72
N VAL A 154 -3.73 17.40 14.86
CA VAL A 154 -3.19 18.01 16.10
C VAL A 154 -4.07 17.66 17.31
N THR A 155 -5.40 17.70 17.15
CA THR A 155 -6.33 17.29 18.21
C THR A 155 -6.21 15.82 18.53
N LYS A 156 -6.13 14.96 17.51
CA LYS A 156 -5.94 13.52 17.67
C LYS A 156 -4.63 13.19 18.38
N ASP A 157 -3.53 13.78 17.96
CA ASP A 157 -2.22 13.55 18.56
C ASP A 157 -2.20 14.01 20.02
N ASN A 158 -2.76 15.17 20.34
CA ASN A 158 -2.92 15.65 21.70
C ASN A 158 -3.82 14.73 22.55
N LEU A 159 -4.89 14.21 21.98
CA LEU A 159 -5.77 13.27 22.66
C LEU A 159 -5.06 11.95 22.99
N LEU A 160 -4.33 11.41 22.02
CA LEU A 160 -3.59 10.14 22.16
C LEU A 160 -2.38 10.27 23.09
N SER A 161 -1.72 11.43 23.13
CA SER A 161 -0.58 11.68 24.03
C SER A 161 -0.97 11.66 25.52
N GLN A 162 -2.24 11.92 25.85
CA GLN A 162 -2.76 11.86 27.23
C GLN A 162 -3.09 10.44 27.70
N VAL A 163 -3.06 9.47 26.78
CA VAL A 163 -3.32 8.06 27.12
C VAL A 163 -2.10 7.48 27.83
N LYS A 164 -2.31 6.96 29.05
CA LYS A 164 -1.24 6.28 29.80
C LYS A 164 -0.74 5.06 29.02
N VAL A 165 0.58 4.89 28.97
CA VAL A 165 1.22 3.71 28.40
C VAL A 165 0.95 2.51 29.33
N THR A 166 -0.11 1.79 29.04
CA THR A 166 -0.49 0.55 29.73
C THR A 166 -0.62 -0.57 28.69
N ALA A 167 -0.69 -1.82 29.16
CA ALA A 167 -0.87 -2.98 28.26
C ALA A 167 -2.11 -2.86 27.33
N ILE A 168 -3.12 -2.11 27.75
CA ILE A 168 -4.31 -1.77 26.96
C ILE A 168 -4.57 -0.27 27.09
N PRO A 169 -4.14 0.56 26.14
CA PRO A 169 -4.39 2.00 26.16
C PRO A 169 -5.89 2.29 26.02
N ASN A 170 -6.40 3.17 26.88
CA ASN A 170 -7.82 3.57 26.90
C ASN A 170 -7.94 5.09 27.04
N LEU A 171 -8.88 5.68 26.29
CA LEU A 171 -9.35 7.03 26.50
C LEU A 171 -10.39 7.05 27.62
N THR A 172 -10.17 7.84 28.66
CA THR A 172 -11.17 8.01 29.73
C THR A 172 -12.23 9.04 29.35
N LEU A 173 -13.43 8.96 29.99
CA LEU A 173 -14.47 9.98 29.79
C LEU A 173 -14.02 11.37 30.23
N GLU A 174 -13.15 11.43 31.23
CA GLU A 174 -12.54 12.68 31.71
C GLU A 174 -11.64 13.31 30.66
N ILE A 175 -10.79 12.53 29.99
CA ILE A 175 -9.95 13.02 28.87
C ILE A 175 -10.85 13.58 27.77
N ILE A 176 -11.93 12.88 27.40
CA ILE A 176 -12.87 13.34 26.37
C ILE A 176 -13.57 14.61 26.80
N SER A 177 -14.06 14.69 28.04
CA SER A 177 -14.74 15.88 28.57
C SER A 177 -13.80 17.11 28.60
N ASN A 178 -12.52 16.89 28.86
CA ASN A 178 -11.51 17.95 28.93
C ASN A 178 -10.90 18.35 27.58
N ILE A 179 -11.35 17.75 26.45
CA ILE A 179 -10.90 18.20 25.12
C ILE A 179 -11.24 19.69 24.97
N LYS A 180 -10.20 20.50 24.77
CA LYS A 180 -10.34 21.95 24.51
C LYS A 180 -10.81 22.13 23.07
N ILE A 181 -11.93 22.84 22.86
CA ILE A 181 -12.53 23.11 21.54
C ILE A 181 -12.55 24.62 21.25
N PRO A 182 -12.18 25.06 20.03
CA PRO A 182 -12.28 26.44 19.59
C PRO A 182 -13.69 26.67 19.05
N LEU A 183 -14.59 27.13 19.92
CA LEU A 183 -16.00 27.34 19.55
C LEU A 183 -16.11 28.65 18.74
N SER A 184 -16.57 28.54 17.49
CA SER A 184 -16.89 29.69 16.63
C SER A 184 -18.38 30.06 16.72
N PRO A 185 -18.78 31.24 16.26
CA PRO A 185 -20.19 31.58 16.07
C PRO A 185 -20.93 30.58 15.23
N LEU A 186 -22.21 30.32 15.51
CA LEU A 186 -22.99 29.30 14.82
C LEU A 186 -22.99 29.44 13.28
N ASN A 187 -23.14 30.65 12.78
CA ASN A 187 -23.14 30.89 11.34
C ASN A 187 -21.76 30.59 10.71
N GLU A 188 -20.68 30.82 11.45
CA GLU A 188 -19.36 30.48 11.01
C GLU A 188 -19.12 28.95 11.09
N GLN A 189 -19.64 28.24 12.11
CA GLN A 189 -19.62 26.77 12.14
C GLN A 189 -20.24 26.20 10.87
N LYS A 190 -21.39 26.70 10.43
CA LYS A 190 -22.06 26.28 9.19
C LYS A 190 -21.16 26.47 7.98
N ARG A 191 -20.58 27.67 7.81
CA ARG A 191 -19.68 27.97 6.70
C ARG A 191 -18.39 27.13 6.72
N ILE A 192 -17.85 26.84 7.91
CA ILE A 192 -16.69 25.95 8.07
C ILE A 192 -17.06 24.54 7.62
N VAL A 193 -18.19 23.99 8.11
CA VAL A 193 -18.66 22.65 7.75
C VAL A 193 -18.89 22.55 6.24
N GLU A 194 -19.66 23.46 5.66
CA GLU A 194 -19.94 23.49 4.22
C GLU A 194 -18.63 23.53 3.38
N LYS A 195 -17.68 24.37 3.80
CA LYS A 195 -16.41 24.50 3.09
C LYS A 195 -15.53 23.26 3.25
N LEU A 196 -15.50 22.63 4.42
CA LEU A 196 -14.79 21.37 4.64
C LEU A 196 -15.41 20.24 3.86
N ASP A 197 -16.74 20.08 3.88
CA ASP A 197 -17.45 19.07 3.11
C ASP A 197 -17.14 19.21 1.60
N PHE A 198 -17.22 20.44 1.07
CA PHE A 198 -16.88 20.72 -0.33
C PHE A 198 -15.43 20.35 -0.67
N LEU A 199 -14.48 20.75 0.17
CA LEU A 199 -13.06 20.48 -0.08
C LEU A 199 -12.74 18.99 0.03
N PHE A 200 -13.30 18.28 1.02
CA PHE A 200 -13.08 16.85 1.18
C PHE A 200 -13.79 16.01 0.13
N GLU A 201 -14.91 16.45 -0.40
CA GLU A 201 -15.51 15.83 -1.60
C GLU A 201 -14.56 15.92 -2.80
N LYS A 202 -13.91 17.09 -3.02
CA LYS A 202 -12.94 17.26 -4.10
C LYS A 202 -11.70 16.40 -3.92
N THR A 203 -11.14 16.34 -2.71
CA THR A 203 -9.96 15.49 -2.44
C THR A 203 -10.30 14.01 -2.55
N LYS A 204 -11.47 13.58 -2.07
CA LYS A 204 -11.97 12.22 -2.23
C LYS A 204 -12.10 11.86 -3.72
N ARG A 205 -12.73 12.72 -4.52
CA ARG A 205 -12.86 12.48 -5.97
C ARG A 205 -11.50 12.42 -6.67
N ALA A 206 -10.54 13.26 -6.26
CA ALA A 206 -9.18 13.20 -6.79
C ALA A 206 -8.50 11.85 -6.47
N LYS A 207 -8.62 11.33 -5.24
CA LYS A 207 -8.10 10.01 -4.85
C LYS A 207 -8.76 8.87 -5.65
N GLU A 208 -10.08 8.93 -5.86
CA GLU A 208 -10.81 7.95 -6.69
C GLU A 208 -10.27 7.93 -8.13
N ILE A 209 -10.06 9.10 -8.74
CA ILE A 209 -9.50 9.22 -10.09
C ILE A 209 -8.06 8.69 -10.14
N ILE A 210 -7.23 8.96 -9.13
CA ILE A 210 -5.87 8.42 -9.03
C ILE A 210 -5.91 6.89 -9.02
N GLU A 211 -6.81 6.29 -8.25
CA GLU A 211 -6.94 4.83 -8.17
C GLU A 211 -7.46 4.23 -9.49
N GLU A 212 -8.43 4.86 -10.15
CA GLU A 212 -8.90 4.47 -11.50
C GLU A 212 -7.73 4.48 -12.50
N ILE A 213 -6.89 5.54 -12.49
CA ILE A 213 -5.74 5.65 -13.39
C ILE A 213 -4.69 4.58 -13.10
N LYS A 214 -4.41 4.27 -11.82
CA LYS A 214 -3.48 3.19 -11.43
C LYS A 214 -3.93 1.84 -12.02
N VAL A 215 -5.21 1.52 -11.88
CA VAL A 215 -5.80 0.29 -12.43
C VAL A 215 -5.71 0.26 -13.96
N ASP A 216 -6.00 1.37 -14.62
CA ASP A 216 -5.91 1.49 -16.07
C ASP A 216 -4.49 1.31 -16.60
N ILE A 217 -3.49 1.90 -15.93
CA ILE A 217 -2.08 1.74 -16.28
C ILE A 217 -1.67 0.27 -16.17
N GLU A 218 -2.04 -0.43 -15.09
CA GLU A 218 -1.69 -1.84 -14.91
C GLU A 218 -2.37 -2.72 -15.96
N ASN A 219 -3.64 -2.49 -16.28
CA ASN A 219 -4.35 -3.20 -17.33
C ASN A 219 -3.72 -2.98 -18.72
N ARG A 220 -3.30 -1.76 -19.03
CA ARG A 220 -2.60 -1.44 -20.28
C ARG A 220 -1.26 -2.14 -20.36
N LYS A 221 -0.50 -2.20 -19.27
CA LYS A 221 0.78 -2.91 -19.17
C LYS A 221 0.61 -4.40 -19.47
N ILE A 222 -0.36 -5.04 -18.83
CA ILE A 222 -0.68 -6.46 -19.09
C ILE A 222 -1.04 -6.67 -20.58
N SER A 223 -1.92 -5.83 -21.11
CA SER A 223 -2.37 -5.92 -22.51
C SER A 223 -1.23 -5.72 -23.52
N ILE A 224 -0.35 -4.74 -23.30
CA ILE A 224 0.74 -4.47 -24.24
C ILE A 224 1.80 -5.57 -24.21
N LEU A 225 2.11 -6.13 -23.03
CA LEU A 225 2.99 -7.27 -22.89
C LEU A 225 2.41 -8.50 -23.63
N ASP A 226 1.13 -8.81 -23.47
CA ASP A 226 0.48 -9.92 -24.16
C ASP A 226 0.55 -9.73 -25.70
N ARG A 227 0.25 -8.55 -26.20
CA ARG A 227 0.35 -8.22 -27.63
C ARG A 227 1.78 -8.29 -28.16
N ALA A 228 2.77 -7.87 -27.35
CA ALA A 228 4.18 -7.92 -27.72
C ALA A 228 4.63 -9.37 -27.94
N PHE A 229 4.35 -10.25 -26.99
CA PHE A 229 4.82 -11.64 -27.04
C PHE A 229 3.95 -12.58 -27.89
N LYS A 230 2.80 -12.11 -28.36
CA LYS A 230 2.02 -12.73 -29.45
C LYS A 230 2.43 -12.24 -30.85
N GLY A 231 3.38 -11.29 -30.95
CA GLY A 231 3.83 -10.71 -32.21
C GLY A 231 2.82 -9.77 -32.86
N VAL A 232 1.77 -9.36 -32.13
CA VAL A 232 0.74 -8.42 -32.62
C VAL A 232 1.28 -6.99 -32.57
N LEU A 233 2.05 -6.65 -31.55
CA LEU A 233 2.56 -5.28 -31.35
C LEU A 233 3.46 -4.82 -32.51
N THR A 234 4.28 -5.69 -33.03
CA THR A 234 5.25 -5.44 -34.10
C THR A 234 4.77 -5.89 -35.48
N SER A 235 3.50 -6.24 -35.66
CA SER A 235 2.99 -6.78 -36.95
C SER A 235 3.19 -5.82 -38.12
N LYS A 236 2.91 -4.53 -37.94
CA LYS A 236 3.14 -3.49 -38.97
C LYS A 236 4.63 -3.35 -39.29
N TRP A 237 5.45 -3.20 -38.25
CA TRP A 237 6.91 -3.09 -38.37
C TRP A 237 7.51 -4.28 -39.11
N ARG A 238 7.06 -5.52 -38.81
CA ARG A 238 7.52 -6.76 -39.45
C ARG A 238 7.21 -6.81 -40.95
N ASN A 239 6.07 -6.25 -41.37
CA ASN A 239 5.70 -6.18 -42.77
C ASN A 239 6.50 -5.13 -43.57
N GLU A 240 6.98 -4.10 -42.87
CA GLU A 240 7.72 -2.98 -43.49
C GLU A 240 9.24 -3.18 -43.43
N ASN A 241 9.72 -4.11 -42.61
CA ASN A 241 11.17 -4.34 -42.39
C ASN A 241 11.56 -5.77 -42.75
N LYS A 242 12.70 -5.89 -43.38
CA LYS A 242 13.32 -7.18 -43.66
C LYS A 242 14.02 -7.69 -42.39
N THR A 243 13.63 -8.86 -41.91
CA THR A 243 14.24 -9.51 -40.72
C THR A 243 15.07 -10.71 -41.14
N SER A 244 16.05 -11.09 -40.30
CA SER A 244 16.79 -12.34 -40.43
C SER A 244 15.90 -13.56 -40.15
N ASP A 245 16.28 -14.74 -40.64
CA ASP A 245 15.57 -15.98 -40.29
C ASP A 245 15.92 -16.39 -38.85
N VAL A 246 14.89 -16.62 -38.04
CA VAL A 246 15.07 -17.06 -36.64
C VAL A 246 15.80 -18.41 -36.54
N ARG A 247 15.76 -19.25 -37.58
CA ARG A 247 16.51 -20.52 -37.62
C ARG A 247 18.02 -20.28 -37.76
N GLU A 248 18.42 -19.23 -38.47
CA GLU A 248 19.82 -18.82 -38.51
C GLU A 248 20.28 -18.28 -37.16
N LEU A 249 19.41 -17.55 -36.43
CA LEU A 249 19.69 -17.13 -35.07
C LEU A 249 19.95 -18.34 -34.15
N LEU A 250 19.17 -19.41 -34.26
CA LEU A 250 19.39 -20.66 -33.50
C LEU A 250 20.72 -21.35 -33.86
N LYS A 251 21.13 -21.33 -35.15
CA LYS A 251 22.46 -21.83 -35.57
C LYS A 251 23.57 -21.00 -34.95
N LEU A 252 23.43 -19.64 -34.94
CA LEU A 252 24.41 -18.75 -34.34
C LEU A 252 24.56 -19.00 -32.83
N ILE A 253 23.46 -19.23 -32.12
CA ILE A 253 23.47 -19.57 -30.69
C ILE A 253 24.25 -20.86 -30.45
N ASN A 254 24.01 -21.91 -31.25
CA ASN A 254 24.73 -23.18 -31.15
C ASN A 254 26.24 -23.02 -31.43
N ASN A 255 26.58 -22.29 -32.49
CA ASN A 255 27.98 -22.02 -32.83
C ASN A 255 28.71 -21.28 -31.72
N GLU A 256 28.04 -20.31 -31.12
CA GLU A 256 28.61 -19.54 -30.01
C GLU A 256 28.83 -20.39 -28.75
N LYS A 257 27.89 -21.31 -28.44
CA LYS A 257 28.07 -22.26 -27.33
C LYS A 257 29.28 -23.18 -27.55
N ILE A 258 29.51 -23.63 -28.79
CA ILE A 258 30.69 -24.42 -29.14
C ILE A 258 31.95 -23.60 -28.98
N LYS A 259 32.00 -22.43 -29.58
CA LYS A 259 33.17 -21.52 -29.53
C LYS A 259 33.54 -21.20 -28.07
N LYS A 260 32.60 -20.84 -27.25
CA LYS A 260 32.83 -20.55 -25.83
C LYS A 260 33.38 -21.77 -25.09
N TRP A 261 32.83 -22.96 -25.34
CA TRP A 261 33.36 -24.19 -24.76
C TRP A 261 34.79 -24.48 -25.18
N GLU A 262 35.15 -24.24 -26.44
CA GLU A 262 36.53 -24.39 -26.96
C GLU A 262 37.47 -23.39 -26.26
N GLU A 263 37.07 -22.11 -26.11
CA GLU A 263 37.79 -21.08 -25.36
C GLU A 263 38.01 -21.48 -23.89
N ASP A 264 36.96 -21.95 -23.21
CA ASP A 264 37.00 -22.42 -21.81
C ASP A 264 37.92 -23.67 -21.68
N CYS A 265 37.96 -24.56 -22.68
CA CYS A 265 38.88 -25.70 -22.71
C CYS A 265 40.34 -25.27 -22.83
N LEU A 266 40.61 -24.28 -23.68
CA LEU A 266 41.98 -23.76 -23.86
C LEU A 266 42.44 -23.02 -22.58
N GLN A 267 41.55 -22.30 -21.93
CA GLN A 267 41.88 -21.63 -20.67
C GLN A 267 42.15 -22.66 -19.55
N ALA A 268 41.28 -23.66 -19.41
CA ALA A 268 41.47 -24.73 -18.42
C ALA A 268 42.81 -25.49 -18.62
N GLU A 269 43.23 -25.67 -19.88
CA GLU A 269 44.52 -26.31 -20.19
C GLU A 269 45.71 -25.43 -19.78
N LYS A 270 45.62 -24.11 -20.00
CA LYS A 270 46.65 -23.16 -19.55
C LYS A 270 46.75 -23.09 -18.02
N ASP A 271 45.62 -23.17 -17.34
CA ASP A 271 45.54 -23.07 -15.87
C ASP A 271 45.79 -24.43 -15.17
N GLY A 272 46.04 -25.51 -15.93
CA GLY A 272 46.20 -26.87 -15.39
C GLY A 272 44.91 -27.49 -14.81
N ASN A 273 43.77 -26.93 -15.17
CA ASN A 273 42.45 -27.34 -14.70
C ASN A 273 41.79 -28.39 -15.60
N LYS A 274 40.80 -29.10 -15.06
CA LYS A 274 40.04 -30.07 -15.84
C LYS A 274 39.15 -29.35 -16.87
N LYS A 275 39.21 -29.83 -18.14
CA LYS A 275 38.37 -29.29 -19.22
C LYS A 275 36.87 -29.38 -18.88
N PRO A 276 36.11 -28.32 -19.15
CA PRO A 276 34.65 -28.31 -18.92
C PRO A 276 33.96 -29.37 -19.82
N LYS A 277 32.80 -29.85 -19.35
CA LYS A 277 31.98 -30.76 -20.15
C LYS A 277 31.50 -30.08 -21.43
N LYS A 278 31.54 -30.81 -22.55
CA LYS A 278 31.00 -30.30 -23.81
C LYS A 278 29.51 -29.99 -23.69
N PRO A 279 29.06 -28.83 -24.17
CA PRO A 279 27.64 -28.47 -24.15
C PRO A 279 26.83 -29.46 -25.03
N ILE A 280 25.60 -29.70 -24.64
CA ILE A 280 24.65 -30.47 -25.47
C ILE A 280 24.17 -29.55 -26.59
N ILE A 281 24.56 -29.84 -27.81
CA ILE A 281 24.13 -29.12 -29.01
C ILE A 281 22.99 -29.90 -29.65
N LYS A 282 21.85 -29.26 -29.80
CA LYS A 282 20.67 -29.83 -30.48
C LYS A 282 20.65 -29.40 -31.95
N GLU A 283 20.11 -30.21 -32.83
CA GLU A 283 19.75 -29.74 -34.17
C GLU A 283 18.70 -28.59 -34.06
N VAL A 284 18.71 -27.65 -34.98
CA VAL A 284 17.78 -26.51 -34.96
C VAL A 284 16.32 -26.97 -34.91
N LYS A 285 15.98 -28.07 -35.62
CA LYS A 285 14.63 -28.61 -35.57
C LYS A 285 14.19 -29.08 -34.18
N ASP A 286 15.16 -29.59 -33.38
CA ASP A 286 14.91 -30.14 -32.04
C ASP A 286 14.90 -29.02 -30.94
N MET A 287 15.36 -27.80 -31.29
CA MET A 287 15.20 -26.63 -30.47
C MET A 287 13.82 -26.00 -30.59
N ILE A 288 13.13 -26.23 -31.73
CA ILE A 288 11.79 -25.71 -31.99
C ILE A 288 10.77 -26.60 -31.29
N VAL A 289 9.91 -26.00 -30.50
CA VAL A 289 8.86 -26.71 -29.73
C VAL A 289 7.79 -27.26 -30.69
N PRO A 290 7.39 -28.53 -30.58
CA PRO A 290 6.32 -29.11 -31.37
C PRO A 290 5.00 -28.35 -31.27
N VAL A 291 4.19 -28.33 -32.33
CA VAL A 291 2.97 -27.51 -32.44
C VAL A 291 1.95 -27.85 -31.35
N ASP A 292 1.84 -29.12 -30.95
CA ASP A 292 0.94 -29.61 -29.90
C ASP A 292 1.34 -29.16 -28.49
N GLU A 293 2.61 -28.74 -28.27
CA GLU A 293 3.10 -28.19 -27.01
C GLU A 293 3.05 -26.64 -26.96
N GLN A 294 2.73 -26.00 -28.08
CA GLN A 294 2.77 -24.52 -28.16
C GLN A 294 1.55 -23.88 -27.48
N PRO A 295 1.74 -22.88 -26.64
CA PRO A 295 0.62 -22.19 -25.95
C PRO A 295 -0.37 -21.50 -26.90
N TYR A 296 0.14 -20.96 -28.01
CA TYR A 296 -0.63 -20.30 -29.07
C TYR A 296 0.22 -20.21 -30.35
N LYS A 297 -0.45 -19.90 -31.46
CA LYS A 297 0.20 -19.69 -32.77
C LYS A 297 0.99 -18.38 -32.77
N LEU A 298 2.24 -18.46 -33.19
CA LEU A 298 3.13 -17.30 -33.41
C LEU A 298 3.08 -16.83 -34.87
N PRO A 299 3.59 -15.64 -35.20
CA PRO A 299 3.91 -15.24 -36.57
C PRO A 299 4.88 -16.23 -37.23
N ASP A 300 4.81 -16.37 -38.54
CA ASP A 300 5.61 -17.38 -39.28
C ASP A 300 7.13 -17.14 -39.19
N SER A 301 7.56 -15.90 -38.90
CA SER A 301 8.96 -15.54 -38.66
C SER A 301 9.47 -15.85 -37.25
N TRP A 302 8.59 -16.31 -36.34
CA TRP A 302 8.92 -16.61 -34.95
C TRP A 302 8.86 -18.13 -34.70
N VAL A 303 9.53 -18.58 -33.64
CA VAL A 303 9.44 -19.97 -33.17
C VAL A 303 9.28 -20.02 -31.65
N TRP A 304 8.64 -21.09 -31.16
CA TRP A 304 8.70 -21.43 -29.74
C TRP A 304 9.97 -22.22 -29.46
N VAL A 305 10.71 -21.82 -28.42
CA VAL A 305 11.92 -22.53 -27.95
C VAL A 305 11.83 -22.74 -26.43
N ARG A 306 12.68 -23.62 -25.90
CA ARG A 306 12.84 -23.76 -24.46
C ARG A 306 13.92 -22.78 -23.97
N LEU A 307 13.73 -22.20 -22.79
CA LEU A 307 14.67 -21.21 -22.21
C LEU A 307 16.10 -21.76 -22.19
N GLY A 308 16.30 -23.03 -21.85
CA GLY A 308 17.61 -23.69 -21.83
C GLY A 308 18.34 -23.69 -23.16
N ASP A 309 17.62 -23.60 -24.28
CA ASP A 309 18.22 -23.64 -25.63
C ASP A 309 18.83 -22.26 -26.00
N ILE A 310 18.37 -21.16 -25.40
CA ILE A 310 18.76 -19.78 -25.74
C ILE A 310 19.59 -19.08 -24.64
N ILE A 311 19.94 -19.79 -23.59
CA ILE A 311 20.87 -19.31 -22.55
C ILE A 311 22.19 -20.08 -22.62
N ASP A 312 23.29 -19.44 -22.20
CA ASP A 312 24.62 -20.06 -22.16
C ASP A 312 24.85 -20.81 -20.85
N ASN A 313 24.30 -20.31 -19.75
CA ASN A 313 24.50 -20.89 -18.44
C ASN A 313 23.32 -20.62 -17.51
N ILE A 314 23.14 -21.52 -16.52
CA ILE A 314 22.20 -21.39 -15.42
C ILE A 314 22.87 -21.90 -14.15
N LYS A 315 22.89 -21.09 -13.08
CA LYS A 315 23.62 -21.43 -11.86
C LYS A 315 22.89 -20.93 -10.61
N TYR A 316 22.89 -21.79 -9.58
CA TYR A 316 22.45 -21.38 -8.24
C TYR A 316 23.45 -20.42 -7.62
N GLY A 317 22.97 -19.55 -6.73
CA GLY A 317 23.82 -18.60 -6.03
C GLY A 317 24.61 -19.22 -4.88
N PHE A 318 25.45 -18.38 -4.28
CA PHE A 318 26.35 -18.75 -3.20
C PHE A 318 25.60 -18.89 -1.87
N ASN A 319 25.95 -19.93 -1.13
CA ASN A 319 25.34 -20.19 0.17
C ASN A 319 26.19 -19.57 1.27
N ALA A 320 25.86 -18.36 1.68
CA ALA A 320 26.53 -17.64 2.76
C ALA A 320 25.52 -16.82 3.57
N SER A 321 25.93 -16.46 4.78
CA SER A 321 25.21 -15.50 5.63
C SER A 321 25.68 -14.08 5.35
N GLY A 322 24.76 -13.13 5.35
CA GLY A 322 25.09 -11.71 5.26
C GLY A 322 25.83 -11.21 6.50
N GLN A 323 26.81 -10.34 6.28
CA GLN A 323 27.66 -9.70 7.30
C GLN A 323 27.64 -8.18 7.12
N GLU A 324 27.90 -7.43 8.17
CA GLU A 324 27.94 -5.96 8.11
C GLU A 324 29.16 -5.44 7.32
N ASN A 325 30.30 -6.15 7.36
CA ASN A 325 31.55 -5.74 6.72
C ASN A 325 32.16 -6.89 5.90
N GLY A 326 32.88 -6.53 4.82
CA GLY A 326 33.56 -7.47 3.93
C GLY A 326 33.96 -6.81 2.61
N ASP A 327 34.57 -7.60 1.72
CA ASP A 327 35.05 -7.12 0.41
C ASP A 327 34.06 -7.44 -0.72
N VAL A 328 33.14 -8.38 -0.54
CA VAL A 328 32.19 -8.85 -1.55
C VAL A 328 30.77 -8.74 -1.03
N LYS A 329 29.90 -8.07 -1.75
CA LYS A 329 28.48 -7.95 -1.41
C LYS A 329 27.68 -9.15 -1.89
N LEU A 330 26.75 -9.63 -1.05
CA LEU A 330 25.86 -10.77 -1.30
C LEU A 330 24.44 -10.26 -1.61
N LEU A 331 24.10 -10.17 -2.88
CA LEU A 331 22.77 -9.74 -3.32
C LEU A 331 21.70 -10.79 -2.99
N ARG A 332 20.70 -10.39 -2.22
CA ARG A 332 19.56 -11.24 -1.83
C ARG A 332 18.28 -10.77 -2.50
N ILE A 333 17.27 -11.62 -2.56
CA ILE A 333 15.95 -11.25 -3.10
C ILE A 333 15.28 -10.09 -2.33
N THR A 334 15.56 -9.97 -1.03
CA THR A 334 15.04 -8.91 -0.18
C THR A 334 15.65 -7.54 -0.46
N ASP A 335 16.83 -7.50 -1.07
CA ASP A 335 17.55 -6.28 -1.41
C ASP A 335 17.05 -5.68 -2.74
N ILE A 336 16.25 -6.46 -3.50
CA ILE A 336 15.68 -6.06 -4.78
C ILE A 336 14.27 -5.52 -4.55
N GLN A 337 14.08 -4.21 -4.71
CA GLN A 337 12.80 -3.53 -4.54
C GLN A 337 12.47 -2.71 -5.80
N ASN A 338 11.24 -2.84 -6.31
CA ASN A 338 10.78 -2.09 -7.49
C ASN A 338 11.72 -2.20 -8.72
N ASP A 339 12.28 -3.38 -8.97
CA ASP A 339 13.25 -3.65 -10.04
C ASP A 339 14.55 -2.82 -9.93
N ASP A 340 14.90 -2.42 -8.71
CA ASP A 340 16.10 -1.64 -8.35
C ASP A 340 16.76 -2.18 -7.07
N VAL A 341 17.99 -1.78 -6.79
CA VAL A 341 18.79 -2.20 -5.64
C VAL A 341 19.47 -1.00 -4.99
N ASN A 342 19.20 -0.77 -3.70
CA ASN A 342 20.05 0.11 -2.92
C ASN A 342 21.34 -0.64 -2.52
N TRP A 343 22.40 -0.43 -3.30
CA TRP A 343 23.68 -1.13 -3.15
C TRP A 343 24.34 -0.90 -1.79
N ASP A 344 24.10 0.21 -1.12
CA ASP A 344 24.67 0.51 0.19
C ASP A 344 24.15 -0.44 1.26
N ASN A 345 22.88 -0.83 1.16
CA ASN A 345 22.21 -1.71 2.12
C ASN A 345 22.44 -3.21 1.87
N VAL A 346 23.04 -3.60 0.72
CA VAL A 346 23.36 -4.99 0.43
C VAL A 346 24.46 -5.47 1.38
N PRO A 347 24.26 -6.57 2.13
CA PRO A 347 25.25 -7.09 3.08
C PRO A 347 26.47 -7.67 2.37
N TYR A 348 27.55 -7.77 3.10
CA TYR A 348 28.77 -8.45 2.66
C TYR A 348 28.71 -9.95 2.98
N CYS A 349 29.63 -10.73 2.37
CA CYS A 349 29.87 -12.11 2.74
C CYS A 349 31.37 -12.45 2.66
N LYS A 350 31.75 -13.53 3.36
CA LYS A 350 33.08 -14.13 3.20
C LYS A 350 33.03 -15.12 2.06
N ILE A 351 33.97 -15.00 1.12
CA ILE A 351 34.08 -15.85 -0.06
C ILE A 351 35.56 -15.93 -0.46
N SER A 352 36.00 -17.10 -0.94
CA SER A 352 37.32 -17.23 -1.52
C SER A 352 37.38 -16.62 -2.93
N GLU A 353 38.58 -16.29 -3.43
CA GLU A 353 38.73 -15.72 -4.79
C GLU A 353 38.24 -16.72 -5.85
N GLU A 354 38.51 -18.03 -5.69
CA GLU A 354 38.02 -19.08 -6.58
C GLU A 354 36.49 -19.18 -6.62
N GLU A 355 35.86 -19.09 -5.44
CA GLU A 355 34.38 -19.05 -5.35
C GLU A 355 33.83 -17.75 -5.94
N TYR A 356 34.51 -16.61 -5.69
CA TYR A 356 34.09 -15.32 -6.27
C TYR A 356 34.06 -15.41 -7.81
N GLU A 357 35.13 -15.91 -8.46
CA GLU A 357 35.13 -16.13 -9.90
C GLU A 357 33.94 -16.99 -10.39
N THR A 358 33.53 -17.91 -9.54
CA THR A 358 32.43 -18.82 -9.83
C THR A 358 31.05 -18.15 -9.72
N TYR A 359 30.86 -17.26 -8.74
CA TYR A 359 29.54 -16.69 -8.37
C TYR A 359 29.42 -15.19 -8.67
N GLN A 360 30.45 -14.55 -9.21
CA GLN A 360 30.40 -13.14 -9.55
C GLN A 360 29.21 -12.79 -10.45
N LEU A 361 28.64 -11.62 -10.22
CA LEU A 361 27.62 -11.04 -11.09
C LEU A 361 28.28 -10.17 -12.16
N LYS A 362 27.71 -10.21 -13.34
CA LYS A 362 28.11 -9.41 -14.50
C LYS A 362 26.91 -8.65 -15.05
N VAL A 363 27.17 -7.54 -15.71
CA VAL A 363 26.13 -6.85 -16.48
C VAL A 363 25.53 -7.82 -17.49
N ARG A 364 24.22 -7.75 -17.71
CA ARG A 364 23.36 -8.66 -18.51
C ARG A 364 22.95 -9.96 -17.81
N ASP A 365 23.48 -10.27 -16.61
CA ASP A 365 22.97 -11.42 -15.84
C ASP A 365 21.49 -11.18 -15.43
N ILE A 366 20.65 -12.20 -15.55
CA ILE A 366 19.29 -12.18 -15.04
C ILE A 366 19.18 -13.13 -13.85
N LEU A 367 18.75 -12.60 -12.72
CA LEU A 367 18.50 -13.35 -11.50
C LEU A 367 17.03 -13.72 -11.40
N ILE A 368 16.74 -14.95 -11.00
CA ILE A 368 15.38 -15.47 -10.78
C ILE A 368 15.27 -15.99 -9.35
N ALA A 369 14.30 -15.54 -8.60
CA ALA A 369 14.00 -16.03 -7.27
C ALA A 369 13.47 -17.48 -7.35
N ARG A 370 14.14 -18.41 -6.64
CA ARG A 370 13.72 -19.82 -6.62
C ARG A 370 12.80 -20.18 -5.46
N THR A 371 12.81 -19.38 -4.38
CA THR A 371 12.02 -19.54 -3.15
C THR A 371 11.50 -18.20 -2.67
N GLY A 372 10.49 -18.19 -1.82
CA GLY A 372 9.85 -16.96 -1.35
C GLY A 372 9.02 -16.31 -2.47
N SER A 373 9.57 -15.33 -3.14
CA SER A 373 8.95 -14.68 -4.32
C SER A 373 9.28 -15.42 -5.62
N VAL A 374 8.97 -16.72 -5.68
CA VAL A 374 9.35 -17.61 -6.81
C VAL A 374 8.99 -17.00 -8.16
N GLY A 375 9.96 -16.92 -9.05
CA GLY A 375 9.78 -16.41 -10.41
C GLY A 375 10.02 -14.91 -10.56
N LYS A 376 10.17 -14.16 -9.48
CA LYS A 376 10.54 -12.75 -9.57
C LYS A 376 11.93 -12.63 -10.19
N THR A 377 12.08 -11.77 -11.19
CA THR A 377 13.32 -11.62 -11.95
C THR A 377 13.94 -10.24 -11.75
N PHE A 378 15.28 -10.18 -11.81
CA PHE A 378 16.03 -8.95 -11.79
C PHE A 378 17.15 -8.99 -12.83
N LEU A 379 17.27 -7.96 -13.65
CA LEU A 379 18.35 -7.82 -14.65
C LEU A 379 19.44 -6.91 -14.09
N ILE A 380 20.68 -7.39 -14.10
CA ILE A 380 21.86 -6.57 -13.76
C ILE A 380 22.15 -5.64 -14.94
N LYS A 381 21.68 -4.40 -14.87
CA LYS A 381 21.88 -3.37 -15.91
C LYS A 381 23.26 -2.70 -15.75
N GLU A 382 23.66 -2.47 -14.51
CA GLU A 382 24.94 -1.86 -14.17
C GLU A 382 25.46 -2.40 -12.83
N ILE A 383 26.75 -2.28 -12.62
CA ILE A 383 27.42 -2.60 -11.36
C ILE A 383 28.23 -1.36 -10.96
N PRO A 384 28.06 -0.82 -9.74
CA PRO A 384 28.84 0.32 -9.26
C PRO A 384 30.35 0.04 -9.38
N LYS A 385 31.13 1.07 -9.73
CA LYS A 385 32.59 0.94 -9.86
C LYS A 385 33.20 0.41 -8.57
N ASN A 386 34.16 -0.52 -8.70
CA ASN A 386 34.89 -1.15 -7.59
C ASN A 386 34.05 -2.02 -6.65
N LEU A 387 32.82 -2.38 -7.01
CA LEU A 387 31.99 -3.26 -6.20
C LEU A 387 32.11 -4.71 -6.68
N LYS A 388 32.60 -5.60 -5.80
CA LYS A 388 32.56 -7.05 -6.00
C LYS A 388 31.21 -7.57 -5.56
N LEU A 389 30.50 -8.30 -6.44
CA LEU A 389 29.13 -8.78 -6.21
C LEU A 389 29.00 -10.27 -6.47
N VAL A 390 28.33 -10.96 -5.55
CA VAL A 390 27.80 -12.32 -5.73
C VAL A 390 26.31 -12.33 -5.36
N TYR A 391 25.63 -13.44 -5.58
CA TYR A 391 24.20 -13.56 -5.32
C TYR A 391 23.89 -14.78 -4.45
N ALA A 392 22.89 -14.66 -3.60
CA ALA A 392 22.53 -15.66 -2.62
C ALA A 392 21.92 -16.92 -3.24
N SER A 393 22.04 -18.06 -2.57
CA SER A 393 21.55 -19.39 -3.03
C SER A 393 20.04 -19.49 -3.27
N TYR A 394 19.27 -18.52 -2.80
CA TYR A 394 17.84 -18.37 -3.09
C TYR A 394 17.54 -17.81 -4.48
N LEU A 395 18.57 -17.38 -5.19
CA LEU A 395 18.51 -16.87 -6.54
C LEU A 395 19.16 -17.89 -7.51
N ILE A 396 18.61 -17.96 -8.71
CA ILE A 396 19.21 -18.66 -9.85
C ILE A 396 19.60 -17.60 -10.85
N LYS A 397 20.88 -17.61 -11.27
CA LYS A 397 21.39 -16.77 -12.34
C LYS A 397 21.20 -17.49 -13.67
N ILE A 398 20.63 -16.80 -14.64
CA ILE A 398 20.67 -17.18 -16.05
C ILE A 398 21.55 -16.18 -16.82
N TYR A 399 22.33 -16.71 -17.73
CA TYR A 399 23.18 -15.93 -18.62
C TYR A 399 22.65 -16.06 -20.04
N PRO A 400 21.93 -15.07 -20.57
CA PRO A 400 21.43 -15.13 -21.94
C PRO A 400 22.56 -15.23 -22.95
N ASN A 401 22.38 -16.03 -24.02
CA ASN A 401 23.31 -16.03 -25.12
C ASN A 401 23.46 -14.60 -25.69
N LYS A 402 24.66 -14.22 -26.15
CA LYS A 402 24.92 -12.85 -26.64
C LYS A 402 24.03 -12.41 -27.81
N ASN A 403 23.49 -13.41 -28.56
CA ASN A 403 22.56 -13.19 -29.67
C ASN A 403 21.09 -13.03 -29.22
N ILE A 404 20.83 -13.03 -27.90
CA ILE A 404 19.52 -12.77 -27.30
C ILE A 404 19.59 -11.44 -26.56
N LYS A 405 18.59 -10.59 -26.76
CA LYS A 405 18.47 -9.36 -25.97
C LYS A 405 17.98 -9.73 -24.56
N GLU A 406 18.83 -9.43 -23.57
CA GLU A 406 18.52 -9.69 -22.16
C GLU A 406 17.26 -8.97 -21.71
N MET A 407 17.03 -7.73 -22.18
CA MET A 407 15.83 -6.97 -21.88
C MET A 407 14.57 -7.62 -22.48
N TYR A 408 14.67 -8.26 -23.67
CA TYR A 408 13.57 -9.02 -24.23
C TYR A 408 13.14 -10.16 -23.29
N LEU A 409 14.09 -10.95 -22.78
CA LEU A 409 13.79 -11.99 -21.78
C LEU A 409 13.26 -11.40 -20.48
N LYS A 410 13.84 -10.30 -19.99
CA LYS A 410 13.34 -9.63 -18.78
C LYS A 410 11.89 -9.17 -18.94
N ARG A 411 11.51 -8.63 -20.11
CA ARG A 411 10.13 -8.23 -20.40
C ARG A 411 9.20 -9.46 -20.53
N TYR A 412 9.70 -10.56 -21.14
CA TYR A 412 8.94 -11.82 -21.21
C TYR A 412 8.62 -12.37 -19.83
N PHE A 413 9.54 -12.32 -18.89
CA PHE A 413 9.35 -12.80 -17.51
C PHE A 413 8.33 -11.95 -16.71
N ASN A 414 7.82 -10.86 -17.27
CA ASN A 414 6.72 -10.08 -16.69
C ASN A 414 5.35 -10.43 -17.30
N THR A 415 5.27 -11.37 -18.23
CA THR A 415 4.01 -11.76 -18.89
C THR A 415 3.19 -12.75 -18.05
N ASP A 416 1.87 -12.71 -18.19
CA ASP A 416 0.98 -13.70 -17.59
C ASP A 416 1.30 -15.13 -18.03
N LEU A 417 1.73 -15.32 -19.28
CA LEU A 417 2.13 -16.63 -19.80
C LEU A 417 3.32 -17.20 -19.02
N TYR A 418 4.36 -16.38 -18.80
CA TYR A 418 5.50 -16.81 -18.00
C TYR A 418 5.06 -17.27 -16.60
N TRP A 419 4.22 -16.49 -15.92
CA TRP A 419 3.74 -16.82 -14.58
C TRP A 419 2.89 -18.08 -14.56
N LYS A 420 2.04 -18.29 -15.56
CA LYS A 420 1.27 -19.53 -15.73
C LYS A 420 2.17 -20.74 -15.91
N LEU A 421 3.13 -20.67 -16.84
CA LEU A 421 4.09 -21.76 -17.10
C LEU A 421 4.98 -22.04 -15.88
N LEU A 422 5.44 -21.00 -15.21
CA LEU A 422 6.24 -21.12 -13.99
C LEU A 422 5.47 -21.82 -12.88
N LYS A 423 4.20 -21.43 -12.65
CA LYS A 423 3.34 -22.06 -11.64
C LYS A 423 3.12 -23.55 -11.92
N MET A 424 2.93 -23.93 -13.18
CA MET A 424 2.80 -25.35 -13.58
C MET A 424 4.07 -26.16 -13.33
N LYS A 425 5.25 -25.53 -13.42
CA LYS A 425 6.56 -26.18 -13.24
C LYS A 425 7.09 -26.09 -11.81
N SER A 426 6.53 -25.21 -10.97
CA SER A 426 6.90 -25.05 -9.56
C SER A 426 6.38 -26.22 -8.72
N ARG A 427 7.15 -26.61 -7.69
CA ARG A 427 6.81 -27.71 -6.77
C ARG A 427 6.72 -27.21 -5.33
N GLY A 428 5.94 -27.88 -4.50
CA GLY A 428 5.84 -27.65 -3.06
C GLY A 428 4.44 -27.31 -2.59
N ILE A 429 4.04 -27.87 -1.45
CA ILE A 429 2.79 -27.53 -0.73
C ILE A 429 3.16 -26.47 0.31
N GLY A 430 2.62 -25.26 0.19
CA GLY A 430 2.85 -24.15 1.12
C GLY A 430 4.08 -23.28 0.81
N ARG A 431 5.20 -23.83 0.33
CA ARG A 431 6.35 -23.05 -0.17
C ARG A 431 6.71 -23.48 -1.57
N LEU A 432 6.31 -22.71 -2.55
CA LEU A 432 6.69 -22.94 -3.93
C LEU A 432 8.21 -22.85 -4.10
N ASN A 433 8.77 -23.72 -4.95
CA ASN A 433 10.18 -23.72 -5.32
C ASN A 433 10.31 -24.09 -6.79
N ILE A 434 11.28 -23.49 -7.49
CA ILE A 434 11.62 -23.86 -8.85
C ILE A 434 13.10 -24.24 -8.93
N ASN A 435 13.41 -25.25 -9.74
CA ASN A 435 14.78 -25.70 -9.97
C ASN A 435 15.25 -25.38 -11.38
N SER A 436 16.56 -25.51 -11.62
CA SER A 436 17.19 -25.22 -12.91
C SER A 436 16.60 -26.02 -14.09
N PRO A 437 16.36 -27.34 -13.99
CA PRO A 437 15.71 -28.07 -15.09
C PRO A 437 14.30 -27.59 -15.44
N SER A 438 13.49 -27.25 -14.42
CA SER A 438 12.16 -26.68 -14.62
C SER A 438 12.22 -25.31 -15.30
N LEU A 439 13.15 -24.45 -14.89
CA LEU A 439 13.37 -23.15 -15.56
C LEU A 439 13.82 -23.34 -17.02
N GLN A 440 14.77 -24.22 -17.28
CA GLN A 440 15.24 -24.50 -18.65
C GLN A 440 14.13 -25.02 -19.57
N SER A 441 13.13 -25.70 -19.01
CA SER A 441 12.01 -26.24 -19.78
C SER A 441 10.90 -25.23 -20.06
N LEU A 442 10.98 -23.99 -19.54
CA LEU A 442 9.99 -22.94 -19.82
C LEU A 442 10.01 -22.57 -21.31
N LEU A 443 8.84 -22.40 -21.87
CA LEU A 443 8.67 -22.00 -23.27
C LEU A 443 8.87 -20.50 -23.43
N VAL A 444 9.57 -20.09 -24.47
CA VAL A 444 9.84 -18.68 -24.82
C VAL A 444 9.51 -18.45 -26.29
N PRO A 445 8.68 -17.47 -26.65
CA PRO A 445 8.49 -17.11 -28.05
C PRO A 445 9.73 -16.35 -28.52
N LEU A 446 10.34 -16.76 -29.61
CA LEU A 446 11.60 -16.21 -30.10
C LEU A 446 11.40 -15.57 -31.48
N PRO A 447 11.45 -14.24 -31.58
CA PRO A 447 11.54 -13.51 -32.85
C PRO A 447 12.97 -13.40 -33.35
N PRO A 448 13.19 -12.97 -34.61
CA PRO A 448 14.48 -12.49 -35.08
C PRO A 448 15.05 -11.39 -34.19
N LEU A 449 16.39 -11.26 -34.19
CA LEU A 449 17.09 -10.34 -33.26
C LEU A 449 16.65 -8.87 -33.44
N GLU A 450 16.43 -8.45 -34.68
CA GLU A 450 15.97 -7.10 -35.01
C GLU A 450 14.59 -6.82 -34.41
N GLU A 451 13.72 -7.81 -34.44
CA GLU A 451 12.38 -7.67 -33.88
C GLU A 451 12.37 -7.75 -32.34
N GLN A 452 13.30 -8.51 -31.71
CA GLN A 452 13.52 -8.44 -30.26
C GLN A 452 13.88 -7.01 -29.82
N GLN A 453 14.73 -6.32 -30.61
CA GLN A 453 15.13 -4.94 -30.34
C GLN A 453 13.95 -3.97 -30.45
N GLU A 454 13.12 -4.15 -31.49
CA GLU A 454 11.96 -3.28 -31.71
C GLU A 454 10.89 -3.51 -30.64
N ILE A 455 10.65 -4.76 -30.22
CA ILE A 455 9.74 -5.06 -29.09
C ILE A 455 10.22 -4.36 -27.82
N VAL A 456 11.52 -4.44 -27.51
CA VAL A 456 12.11 -3.78 -26.34
C VAL A 456 11.93 -2.28 -26.44
N ARG A 457 12.24 -1.68 -27.60
CA ARG A 457 12.10 -0.23 -27.82
C ARG A 457 10.68 0.26 -27.56
N ILE A 458 9.68 -0.42 -28.15
CA ILE A 458 8.26 -0.03 -27.97
C ILE A 458 7.83 -0.24 -26.51
N LEU A 459 8.21 -1.38 -25.90
CA LEU A 459 7.85 -1.64 -24.51
C LEU A 459 8.51 -0.65 -23.56
N ASP A 460 9.76 -0.26 -23.79
CA ASP A 460 10.44 0.74 -22.95
C ASP A 460 9.77 2.10 -23.07
N GLU A 461 9.44 2.55 -24.29
CA GLU A 461 8.72 3.81 -24.55
C GLU A 461 7.35 3.85 -23.84
N VAL A 462 6.60 2.74 -23.87
CA VAL A 462 5.29 2.66 -23.23
C VAL A 462 5.40 2.49 -21.71
N LEU A 463 6.38 1.73 -21.24
CA LEU A 463 6.57 1.42 -19.82
C LEU A 463 7.36 2.52 -19.07
N GLU A 464 8.02 3.47 -19.77
CA GLU A 464 8.50 4.72 -19.16
C GLU A 464 7.36 5.51 -18.48
N ASN A 465 6.13 5.25 -18.88
CA ASN A 465 4.94 5.70 -18.14
C ASN A 465 4.81 5.07 -16.73
N GLU A 466 5.62 4.09 -16.33
CA GLU A 466 5.71 3.63 -14.93
C GLU A 466 6.15 4.77 -13.99
N ASN A 467 6.91 5.75 -14.47
CA ASN A 467 7.21 6.96 -13.70
C ASN A 467 5.95 7.73 -13.31
N LYS A 468 4.91 7.70 -14.14
CA LYS A 468 3.63 8.35 -13.82
C LYS A 468 2.91 7.70 -12.63
N VAL A 469 3.05 6.39 -12.42
CA VAL A 469 2.46 5.73 -11.23
C VAL A 469 3.17 6.23 -9.97
N LYS A 470 4.48 6.42 -10.02
CA LYS A 470 5.24 7.01 -8.90
C LYS A 470 4.79 8.45 -8.62
N GLU A 471 4.63 9.25 -9.66
CA GLU A 471 4.09 10.62 -9.55
C GLU A 471 2.66 10.64 -8.96
N LEU A 472 1.81 9.67 -9.31
CA LEU A 472 0.46 9.54 -8.75
C LEU A 472 0.47 9.16 -7.26
N LEU A 473 1.41 8.32 -6.83
CA LEU A 473 1.59 8.01 -5.39
C LEU A 473 2.03 9.26 -4.62
N GLU A 474 2.98 10.04 -5.16
CA GLU A 474 3.40 11.31 -4.56
C GLU A 474 2.25 12.34 -4.50
N LEU A 475 1.36 12.33 -5.50
CA LEU A 475 0.18 13.21 -5.50
C LEU A 475 -0.82 12.81 -4.42
N GLU A 476 -1.02 11.52 -4.18
CA GLU A 476 -1.88 11.00 -3.11
C GLU A 476 -1.39 11.43 -1.72
N GLU A 477 -0.08 11.31 -1.46
CA GLU A 477 0.54 11.82 -0.23
C GLU A 477 0.37 13.34 -0.07
N LYS A 478 0.49 14.10 -1.17
CA LYS A 478 0.25 15.56 -1.15
C LYS A 478 -1.20 15.90 -0.83
N ILE A 479 -2.16 15.12 -1.31
CA ILE A 479 -3.58 15.28 -0.98
C ILE A 479 -3.80 15.03 0.52
N ASP A 480 -3.20 13.99 1.11
CA ASP A 480 -3.31 13.72 2.56
C ASP A 480 -2.73 14.86 3.41
N ILE A 481 -1.59 15.42 2.99
CA ILE A 481 -0.99 16.59 3.65
C ILE A 481 -1.90 17.81 3.52
N LEU A 482 -2.51 18.01 2.35
CA LEU A 482 -3.45 19.11 2.10
C LEU A 482 -4.69 18.99 3.00
N GLU A 483 -5.30 17.81 3.13
CA GLU A 483 -6.45 17.57 4.01
C GLU A 483 -6.14 17.93 5.47
N LYS A 484 -4.96 17.54 5.97
CA LYS A 484 -4.48 17.90 7.31
C LYS A 484 -4.31 19.41 7.47
N SER A 485 -3.76 20.07 6.45
CA SER A 485 -3.57 21.53 6.44
C SER A 485 -4.91 22.28 6.42
N ILE A 486 -5.89 21.82 5.64
CA ILE A 486 -7.24 22.37 5.56
C ILE A 486 -7.91 22.33 6.95
N LEU A 487 -7.87 21.19 7.64
CA LEU A 487 -8.42 21.06 8.99
C LEU A 487 -7.74 22.02 9.97
N ASN A 488 -6.41 22.10 9.95
CA ASN A 488 -5.69 23.03 10.82
C ASN A 488 -6.08 24.49 10.59
N LYS A 489 -6.20 24.91 9.33
CA LYS A 489 -6.63 26.27 8.97
C LYS A 489 -8.07 26.54 9.40
N ALA A 490 -8.98 25.57 9.24
CA ALA A 490 -10.38 25.71 9.64
C ALA A 490 -10.50 26.07 11.12
N PHE A 491 -9.80 25.35 12.00
CA PHE A 491 -9.89 25.53 13.45
C PHE A 491 -8.96 26.60 14.03
N LYS A 492 -8.15 27.23 13.18
CA LYS A 492 -7.44 28.49 13.50
C LYS A 492 -8.18 29.74 13.02
N GLY A 493 -9.33 29.57 12.33
CA GLY A 493 -10.04 30.68 11.69
C GLY A 493 -9.36 31.21 10.42
N GLU A 494 -8.47 30.43 9.81
CA GLU A 494 -7.68 30.82 8.63
C GLU A 494 -8.29 30.30 7.30
N LEU A 495 -9.50 29.74 7.34
CA LEU A 495 -10.17 29.18 6.14
C LEU A 495 -10.93 30.25 5.33
N GLY A 496 -10.96 31.50 5.77
CA GLY A 496 -11.68 32.59 5.11
C GLY A 496 -13.20 32.48 5.27
N THR A 497 -13.66 31.96 6.40
CA THR A 497 -15.08 31.75 6.73
C THR A 497 -15.64 32.83 7.66
N GLN A 498 -14.80 33.76 8.14
CA GLN A 498 -15.16 34.82 9.07
C GLN A 498 -16.08 35.87 8.43
N ASN A 499 -17.01 36.41 9.23
CA ASN A 499 -17.86 37.51 8.86
C ASN A 499 -17.98 38.45 10.08
N SER A 500 -17.75 39.73 9.87
CA SER A 500 -17.82 40.75 10.92
C SER A 500 -19.22 40.92 11.52
N ASN A 501 -20.24 40.43 10.82
CA ASN A 501 -21.66 40.50 11.27
C ASN A 501 -22.05 39.28 12.12
N ASP A 502 -21.16 38.34 12.33
CA ASP A 502 -21.48 37.19 13.18
C ASP A 502 -21.49 37.61 14.65
N GLU A 503 -22.48 37.12 15.38
CA GLU A 503 -22.54 37.27 16.82
C GLU A 503 -21.38 36.52 17.49
N SER A 504 -20.87 37.05 18.61
CA SER A 504 -19.73 36.39 19.28
C SER A 504 -20.09 35.01 19.81
N ALA A 505 -19.15 34.05 19.74
CA ALA A 505 -19.30 32.73 20.34
C ALA A 505 -19.46 32.76 21.88
N ILE A 506 -19.13 33.89 22.55
CA ILE A 506 -19.44 34.09 23.98
C ILE A 506 -20.96 34.08 24.20
N GLU A 507 -21.73 34.79 23.35
CA GLU A 507 -23.18 34.83 23.47
C GLU A 507 -23.79 33.44 23.21
N LEU A 508 -23.28 32.73 22.19
CA LEU A 508 -23.66 31.34 21.94
C LEU A 508 -23.40 30.43 23.16
N LEU A 509 -22.25 30.59 23.83
CA LEU A 509 -21.91 29.81 25.03
C LEU A 509 -22.83 30.17 26.22
N LYS A 510 -23.18 31.44 26.42
CA LYS A 510 -24.14 31.88 27.46
C LYS A 510 -25.53 31.24 27.26
N GLU A 511 -25.98 31.09 26.02
CA GLU A 511 -27.28 30.50 25.73
C GLU A 511 -27.33 28.99 25.99
N ILE A 512 -26.18 28.33 26.01
CA ILE A 512 -26.05 26.88 26.23
C ILE A 512 -25.90 26.54 27.71
N LEU A 513 -25.22 27.39 28.52
CA LEU A 513 -24.94 27.18 29.94
C LEU A 513 -26.13 27.51 30.83
#